data_b63c85c8d24c855aa27a3783c878526b
#
_entry.id   b63c85c8d24c855aa27a3783c878526b
#
_cell.length_a   1.000
_cell.length_b   1.000
_cell.length_c   1.000
_cell.angle_alpha   90.00
_cell.angle_beta   90.00
_cell.angle_gamma   90.00
#
_symmetry.space_group_name_H-M   'P 1'
#
loop_
_entity.id
_entity.type
_entity.pdbx_description
1 polymer ?
#
loop_
_entity_poly.entity_id
_entity_poly.type
_entity_poly.pdbx_seq_one_letter_code
_entity_poly.pdbx_strand_id
1 'polypeptide(L)'
;PKLIIGDFDSIKPSTKEYFINKTEFLEFSKDKDFTDGELLLKHIHDSYEEIYVLGAFGGSLYHLLGNVFLLEKYPKVRLINDFEEIFYIKDTYIFSEKKDIKVSFVPIDKENKISLKGFKFDLSEKLVKRGDSLTLSNTITESIAVAEIHSGSFIAVVQRIKEISVWLIKLDNKVSKIL
;
A
#
# COMPACT_ATOMS: atom_id res chain seq x y z
N PRO A 1 -4.84 11.67 -16.56
CA PRO A 1 -4.24 12.02 -15.25
C PRO A 1 -4.12 13.54 -15.09
N LYS A 2 -4.02 14.04 -13.85
CA LYS A 2 -3.71 15.45 -13.58
C LYS A 2 -2.23 15.75 -13.70
N LEU A 3 -1.39 14.76 -13.35
CA LEU A 3 0.05 14.87 -13.32
C LEU A 3 0.68 13.57 -13.84
N ILE A 4 1.77 13.70 -14.60
CA ILE A 4 2.65 12.60 -15.02
C ILE A 4 4.07 12.97 -14.59
N ILE A 5 4.73 12.07 -13.85
CA ILE A 5 6.09 12.25 -13.32
C ILE A 5 7.01 11.17 -13.87
N GLY A 6 8.23 11.52 -14.24
CA GLY A 6 9.27 10.57 -14.64
C GLY A 6 10.36 11.21 -15.48
N ASP A 7 11.27 10.37 -16.02
CA ASP A 7 12.29 10.80 -16.97
C ASP A 7 11.82 10.68 -18.44
N PHE A 8 10.63 10.10 -18.63
CA PHE A 8 9.93 9.92 -19.91
C PHE A 8 10.73 9.17 -21.01
N ASP A 9 11.74 8.42 -20.62
CA ASP A 9 12.58 7.67 -21.57
C ASP A 9 11.85 6.51 -22.25
N SER A 10 10.87 5.94 -21.55
CA SER A 10 10.07 4.81 -22.00
C SER A 10 8.66 5.20 -22.49
N ILE A 11 8.25 6.47 -22.38
CA ILE A 11 6.94 6.91 -22.83
C ILE A 11 6.86 6.92 -24.36
N LYS A 12 5.83 6.31 -24.92
CA LYS A 12 5.59 6.36 -26.37
C LYS A 12 5.28 7.79 -26.81
N PRO A 13 5.84 8.29 -27.93
CA PRO A 13 5.57 9.63 -28.44
C PRO A 13 4.07 9.94 -28.55
N SER A 14 3.28 9.00 -29.05
CA SER A 14 1.82 9.14 -29.19
C SER A 14 1.11 9.31 -27.84
N THR A 15 1.62 8.68 -26.76
CA THR A 15 1.09 8.85 -25.41
C THR A 15 1.42 10.24 -24.87
N LYS A 16 2.67 10.69 -25.04
CA LYS A 16 3.09 12.05 -24.63
C LYS A 16 2.26 13.11 -25.37
N GLU A 17 2.10 12.97 -26.67
CA GLU A 17 1.30 13.86 -27.52
C GLU A 17 -0.16 13.93 -27.09
N TYR A 18 -0.77 12.79 -26.74
CA TYR A 18 -2.16 12.73 -26.28
C TYR A 18 -2.38 13.52 -24.97
N PHE A 19 -1.40 13.55 -24.09
CA PHE A 19 -1.54 14.17 -22.78
C PHE A 19 -0.95 15.58 -22.68
N ILE A 20 -0.11 16.05 -23.60
CA ILE A 20 0.69 17.29 -23.50
C ILE A 20 -0.13 18.54 -23.20
N ASN A 21 -1.39 18.62 -23.64
CA ASN A 21 -2.27 19.75 -23.38
C ASN A 21 -3.36 19.46 -22.34
N LYS A 22 -3.30 18.29 -21.65
CA LYS A 22 -4.36 17.82 -20.75
C LYS A 22 -3.84 17.50 -19.36
N THR A 23 -2.52 17.44 -19.19
CA THR A 23 -1.86 16.91 -18.01
C THR A 23 -0.60 17.70 -17.73
N GLU A 24 -0.32 17.96 -16.48
CA GLU A 24 0.97 18.48 -16.03
C GLU A 24 2.04 17.41 -16.17
N PHE A 25 3.21 17.78 -16.74
CA PHE A 25 4.38 16.92 -16.85
C PHE A 25 5.48 17.45 -15.93
N LEU A 26 5.96 16.59 -15.04
CA LEU A 26 7.10 16.89 -14.20
C LEU A 26 8.25 15.96 -14.57
N GLU A 27 9.18 16.48 -15.39
CA GLU A 27 10.33 15.73 -15.90
C GLU A 27 11.51 15.79 -14.93
N PHE A 28 12.14 14.66 -14.68
CA PHE A 28 13.33 14.53 -13.86
C PHE A 28 14.49 13.95 -14.67
N SER A 29 15.73 14.25 -14.25
CA SER A 29 16.92 13.64 -14.83
C SER A 29 16.89 12.11 -14.69
N LYS A 30 17.48 11.39 -15.64
CA LYS A 30 17.75 9.94 -15.53
C LYS A 30 18.71 9.64 -14.37
N ASP A 31 19.72 10.50 -14.20
CA ASP A 31 20.69 10.40 -13.09
C ASP A 31 20.09 11.02 -11.84
N LYS A 32 19.29 10.25 -11.14
CA LYS A 32 18.61 10.65 -9.90
C LYS A 32 18.70 9.54 -8.85
N ASP A 33 18.73 9.94 -7.59
CA ASP A 33 18.86 9.03 -6.45
C ASP A 33 17.55 8.31 -6.07
N PHE A 34 16.44 8.60 -6.76
CA PHE A 34 15.09 8.13 -6.42
C PHE A 34 14.40 7.49 -7.62
N THR A 35 13.57 6.48 -7.35
CA THR A 35 12.65 5.94 -8.36
C THR A 35 11.55 6.94 -8.71
N ASP A 36 10.94 6.82 -9.90
CA ASP A 36 9.81 7.66 -10.29
C ASP A 36 8.63 7.54 -9.31
N GLY A 37 8.39 6.34 -8.79
CA GLY A 37 7.38 6.08 -7.77
C GLY A 37 7.66 6.86 -6.47
N GLU A 38 8.90 6.85 -5.99
CA GLU A 38 9.27 7.60 -4.80
C GLU A 38 9.19 9.12 -5.02
N LEU A 39 9.60 9.61 -6.17
CA LEU A 39 9.47 11.04 -6.52
C LEU A 39 8.01 11.48 -6.56
N LEU A 40 7.12 10.65 -7.13
CA LEU A 40 5.69 10.91 -7.13
C LEU A 40 5.16 10.99 -5.70
N LEU A 41 5.46 10.00 -4.85
CA LEU A 41 5.02 9.98 -3.45
C LEU A 41 5.54 11.20 -2.67
N LYS A 42 6.80 11.54 -2.84
CA LYS A 42 7.40 12.75 -2.24
C LYS A 42 6.65 14.04 -2.66
N HIS A 43 6.20 14.10 -3.90
CA HIS A 43 5.50 15.26 -4.44
C HIS A 43 4.06 15.37 -3.90
N ILE A 44 3.35 14.25 -3.71
CA ILE A 44 1.90 14.25 -3.40
C ILE A 44 1.56 13.91 -1.95
N HIS A 45 2.47 13.30 -1.18
CA HIS A 45 2.18 12.71 0.13
C HIS A 45 1.49 13.66 1.11
N ASP A 46 1.91 14.94 1.15
CA ASP A 46 1.35 15.92 2.08
C ASP A 46 -0.02 16.46 1.62
N SER A 47 -0.35 16.26 0.36
CA SER A 47 -1.59 16.79 -0.25
C SER A 47 -2.80 15.88 -0.09
N TYR A 48 -2.60 14.63 0.34
CA TYR A 48 -3.66 13.63 0.45
C TYR A 48 -3.61 12.92 1.80
N GLU A 49 -4.77 12.51 2.30
CA GLU A 49 -4.88 11.72 3.53
C GLU A 49 -4.65 10.22 3.28
N GLU A 50 -4.97 9.75 2.08
CA GLU A 50 -4.79 8.36 1.67
C GLU A 50 -4.39 8.30 0.19
N ILE A 51 -3.41 7.46 -0.15
CA ILE A 51 -2.85 7.31 -1.49
C ILE A 51 -2.87 5.84 -1.88
N TYR A 52 -3.59 5.51 -2.96
CA TYR A 52 -3.62 4.16 -3.52
C TYR A 52 -2.69 4.07 -4.72
N VAL A 53 -1.73 3.13 -4.67
CA VAL A 53 -0.77 2.87 -5.75
C VAL A 53 -1.12 1.56 -6.44
N LEU A 54 -1.41 1.64 -7.73
CA LEU A 54 -1.61 0.49 -8.61
C LEU A 54 -0.35 0.21 -9.42
N GLY A 55 -0.15 -1.06 -9.79
CA GLY A 55 1.00 -1.46 -10.62
C GLY A 55 2.31 -1.65 -9.84
N ALA A 56 2.31 -1.49 -8.51
CA ALA A 56 3.48 -1.63 -7.67
C ALA A 56 4.02 -3.08 -7.55
N PHE A 57 3.23 -4.08 -7.95
CA PHE A 57 3.52 -5.52 -7.81
C PHE A 57 4.17 -6.14 -9.04
N GLY A 58 4.18 -5.42 -10.17
CA GLY A 58 4.75 -5.90 -11.42
C GLY A 58 6.26 -5.67 -11.52
N GLY A 59 6.88 -6.33 -12.51
CA GLY A 59 8.29 -6.16 -12.80
C GLY A 59 9.21 -7.05 -11.98
N SER A 60 10.28 -6.50 -11.45
CA SER A 60 11.30 -7.24 -10.71
C SER A 60 11.03 -7.24 -9.20
N LEU A 61 11.51 -8.30 -8.53
CA LEU A 61 11.38 -8.47 -7.08
C LEU A 61 11.97 -7.28 -6.29
N TYR A 62 13.09 -6.71 -6.74
CA TYR A 62 13.71 -5.59 -6.04
C TYR A 62 12.84 -4.32 -6.08
N HIS A 63 12.10 -4.09 -7.16
CA HIS A 63 11.13 -2.99 -7.23
C HIS A 63 9.97 -3.21 -6.27
N LEU A 64 9.42 -4.45 -6.21
CA LEU A 64 8.38 -4.77 -5.25
C LEU A 64 8.85 -4.55 -3.81
N LEU A 65 10.01 -5.07 -3.44
CA LEU A 65 10.57 -4.88 -2.09
C LEU A 65 10.81 -3.40 -1.79
N GLY A 66 11.38 -2.65 -2.74
CA GLY A 66 11.55 -1.20 -2.61
C GLY A 66 10.23 -0.49 -2.34
N ASN A 67 9.18 -0.78 -3.12
CA ASN A 67 7.85 -0.20 -2.95
C ASN A 67 7.23 -0.55 -1.59
N VAL A 68 7.43 -1.79 -1.09
CA VAL A 68 6.93 -2.19 0.24
C VAL A 68 7.64 -1.41 1.34
N PHE A 69 8.97 -1.21 1.25
CA PHE A 69 9.71 -0.43 2.25
C PHE A 69 9.40 1.08 2.19
N LEU A 70 8.96 1.61 1.06
CA LEU A 70 8.47 2.99 0.99
C LEU A 70 7.22 3.24 1.86
N LEU A 71 6.45 2.20 2.19
CA LEU A 71 5.26 2.33 3.04
C LEU A 71 5.58 2.82 4.46
N GLU A 72 6.74 2.47 5.01
CA GLU A 72 7.20 2.99 6.30
C GLU A 72 7.45 4.51 6.22
N LYS A 73 8.08 4.96 5.13
CA LYS A 73 8.38 6.38 4.89
C LYS A 73 7.12 7.19 4.54
N TYR A 74 6.16 6.55 3.88
CA TYR A 74 4.92 7.16 3.42
C TYR A 74 3.70 6.38 3.94
N PRO A 75 3.35 6.48 5.23
CA PRO A 75 2.36 5.60 5.88
C PRO A 75 0.91 5.79 5.38
N LYS A 76 0.62 6.87 4.64
CA LYS A 76 -0.68 7.08 3.99
C LYS A 76 -0.85 6.27 2.70
N VAL A 77 0.23 5.59 2.24
CA VAL A 77 0.25 4.84 0.99
C VAL A 77 -0.27 3.43 1.20
N ARG A 78 -1.09 2.98 0.26
CA ARG A 78 -1.56 1.60 0.12
C ARG A 78 -1.21 1.08 -1.26
N LEU A 79 -0.47 -0.03 -1.33
CA LEU A 79 -0.24 -0.73 -2.59
C LEU A 79 -1.40 -1.69 -2.82
N ILE A 80 -2.01 -1.64 -3.98
CA ILE A 80 -3.16 -2.49 -4.30
C ILE A 80 -3.00 -3.21 -5.64
N ASN A 81 -3.48 -4.46 -5.68
CA ASN A 81 -3.70 -5.22 -6.90
C ASN A 81 -5.07 -5.93 -6.85
N ASP A 82 -5.33 -6.83 -7.78
CA ASP A 82 -6.60 -7.57 -7.83
C ASP A 82 -6.83 -8.52 -6.65
N PHE A 83 -5.77 -8.87 -5.91
CA PHE A 83 -5.80 -9.92 -4.88
C PHE A 83 -5.50 -9.41 -3.49
N GLU A 84 -4.72 -8.34 -3.36
CA GLU A 84 -4.16 -7.89 -2.10
C GLU A 84 -4.09 -6.38 -2.00
N GLU A 85 -4.16 -5.91 -0.78
CA GLU A 85 -3.87 -4.55 -0.33
C GLU A 85 -2.75 -4.63 0.70
N ILE A 86 -1.70 -3.81 0.53
CA ILE A 86 -0.53 -3.78 1.40
C ILE A 86 -0.35 -2.37 1.95
N PHE A 87 -0.24 -2.24 3.27
CA PHE A 87 -0.03 -0.96 3.93
C PHE A 87 0.74 -1.10 5.25
N TYR A 88 1.31 -0.01 5.70
CA TYR A 88 2.07 0.08 6.95
C TYR A 88 1.15 0.36 8.14
N ILE A 89 1.41 -0.29 9.28
CA ILE A 89 0.73 -0.02 10.55
C ILE A 89 1.74 0.03 11.71
N LYS A 90 1.56 0.98 12.61
CA LYS A 90 2.29 1.13 13.87
C LYS A 90 1.40 1.44 15.07
N ASP A 91 0.12 1.67 14.81
CA ASP A 91 -0.90 2.00 15.79
C ASP A 91 -2.03 0.98 15.72
N THR A 92 -3.06 1.15 16.53
CA THR A 92 -4.26 0.30 16.47
C THR A 92 -4.97 0.44 15.12
N TYR A 93 -5.23 -0.70 14.48
CA TYR A 93 -5.98 -0.78 13.24
C TYR A 93 -7.25 -1.62 13.41
N ILE A 94 -8.38 -1.10 12.96
CA ILE A 94 -9.69 -1.74 13.06
C ILE A 94 -10.14 -2.21 11.67
N PHE A 95 -10.43 -3.49 11.56
CA PHE A 95 -11.02 -4.11 10.38
C PHE A 95 -12.53 -4.22 10.59
N SER A 96 -13.32 -3.54 9.77
CA SER A 96 -14.78 -3.61 9.79
C SER A 96 -15.28 -4.32 8.53
N GLU A 97 -16.27 -5.18 8.68
CA GLU A 97 -16.93 -5.90 7.56
C GLU A 97 -15.96 -6.71 6.69
N LYS A 98 -14.89 -7.24 7.30
CA LYS A 98 -13.83 -8.02 6.64
C LYS A 98 -13.84 -9.50 7.05
N LYS A 99 -14.98 -10.03 7.53
CA LYS A 99 -15.10 -11.43 7.91
C LYS A 99 -14.67 -12.36 6.79
N ASP A 100 -13.99 -13.45 7.14
CA ASP A 100 -13.42 -14.47 6.25
C ASP A 100 -12.27 -13.98 5.36
N ILE A 101 -11.82 -12.74 5.53
CA ILE A 101 -10.65 -12.19 4.82
C ILE A 101 -9.37 -12.67 5.50
N LYS A 102 -8.42 -13.10 4.67
CA LYS A 102 -7.06 -13.40 5.13
C LYS A 102 -6.26 -12.13 5.31
N VAL A 103 -5.50 -12.08 6.39
CA VAL A 103 -4.57 -10.99 6.68
C VAL A 103 -3.27 -11.53 7.26
N SER A 104 -2.17 -10.90 6.88
CA SER A 104 -0.84 -11.16 7.43
C SER A 104 -0.27 -9.87 7.97
N PHE A 105 0.43 -9.96 9.11
CA PHE A 105 1.17 -8.85 9.69
C PHE A 105 2.66 -9.21 9.65
N VAL A 106 3.41 -8.62 8.73
CA VAL A 106 4.85 -8.84 8.54
C VAL A 106 5.61 -7.89 9.46
N PRO A 107 6.36 -8.38 10.47
CA PRO A 107 7.07 -7.52 11.41
C PRO A 107 8.23 -6.78 10.73
N ILE A 108 8.32 -5.45 10.92
CA ILE A 108 9.34 -4.60 10.30
C ILE A 108 10.51 -4.34 11.24
N ASP A 109 10.23 -4.00 12.50
CA ASP A 109 11.28 -3.75 13.49
C ASP A 109 11.90 -5.06 14.00
N LYS A 110 13.07 -4.96 14.62
CA LYS A 110 13.77 -6.11 15.19
C LYS A 110 12.89 -6.87 16.19
N GLU A 111 12.15 -6.13 17.02
CA GLU A 111 11.19 -6.64 17.98
C GLU A 111 9.90 -5.82 17.91
N ASN A 112 8.77 -6.52 17.90
CA ASN A 112 7.43 -5.93 17.78
C ASN A 112 6.51 -6.60 18.80
N LYS A 113 5.52 -5.87 19.30
CA LYS A 113 4.52 -6.40 20.23
C LYS A 113 3.12 -6.09 19.70
N ILE A 114 2.29 -7.13 19.57
CA ILE A 114 0.96 -7.04 18.96
C ILE A 114 -0.08 -7.82 19.75
N SER A 115 -1.29 -7.27 19.82
CA SER A 115 -2.51 -8.01 20.17
C SER A 115 -3.41 -8.11 18.95
N LEU A 116 -4.02 -9.26 18.74
CA LEU A 116 -5.02 -9.52 17.69
C LEU A 116 -6.29 -10.00 18.34
N LYS A 117 -7.43 -9.38 18.06
CA LYS A 117 -8.74 -9.75 18.55
C LYS A 117 -9.75 -9.81 17.41
N GLY A 118 -10.56 -10.87 17.37
CA GLY A 118 -11.52 -11.12 16.31
C GLY A 118 -10.93 -11.84 15.09
N PHE A 119 -9.81 -12.52 15.29
CA PHE A 119 -9.13 -13.33 14.29
C PHE A 119 -9.22 -14.82 14.66
N LYS A 120 -8.99 -15.70 13.70
CA LYS A 120 -8.91 -17.15 13.95
C LYS A 120 -7.83 -17.50 14.97
N PHE A 121 -6.71 -16.79 14.93
CA PHE A 121 -5.61 -16.89 15.88
C PHE A 121 -5.46 -15.54 16.59
N ASP A 122 -6.21 -15.36 17.67
CA ASP A 122 -6.08 -14.19 18.54
C ASP A 122 -4.74 -14.23 19.27
N LEU A 123 -4.20 -13.05 19.55
CA LEU A 123 -2.94 -12.87 20.27
C LEU A 123 -3.15 -11.82 21.37
N SER A 124 -2.49 -12.03 22.51
CA SER A 124 -2.46 -11.03 23.60
C SER A 124 -1.02 -10.62 23.84
N GLU A 125 -0.71 -9.35 23.60
CA GLU A 125 0.58 -8.71 23.84
C GLU A 125 1.80 -9.56 23.39
N LYS A 126 1.65 -10.20 22.25
CA LYS A 126 2.64 -11.16 21.76
C LYS A 126 3.88 -10.46 21.21
N LEU A 127 5.05 -10.85 21.72
CA LEU A 127 6.32 -10.44 21.14
C LEU A 127 6.56 -11.22 19.83
N VAL A 128 6.87 -10.51 18.77
CA VAL A 128 7.14 -11.02 17.41
C VAL A 128 8.42 -10.37 16.90
N LYS A 129 9.37 -11.16 16.46
CA LYS A 129 10.64 -10.67 15.90
C LYS A 129 10.57 -10.58 14.38
N ARG A 130 11.38 -9.72 13.79
CA ARG A 130 11.57 -9.71 12.34
C ARG A 130 11.99 -11.10 11.86
N GLY A 131 11.28 -11.61 10.85
CA GLY A 131 11.48 -12.94 10.30
C GLY A 131 10.61 -14.04 10.92
N ASP A 132 9.90 -13.75 12.03
CA ASP A 132 8.92 -14.69 12.56
C ASP A 132 7.70 -14.78 11.62
N SER A 133 7.15 -16.00 11.50
CA SER A 133 5.96 -16.27 10.68
C SER A 133 4.64 -16.35 11.47
N LEU A 134 4.68 -16.12 12.78
CA LEU A 134 3.54 -16.29 13.69
C LEU A 134 2.31 -15.51 13.28
N THR A 135 2.50 -14.31 12.74
CA THR A 135 1.45 -13.36 12.38
C THR A 135 1.06 -13.41 10.91
N LEU A 136 1.54 -14.43 10.18
CA LEU A 136 1.21 -14.63 8.77
C LEU A 136 -0.03 -15.53 8.61
N SER A 137 -0.79 -15.26 7.53
CA SER A 137 -1.94 -16.07 7.10
C SER A 137 -3.02 -16.26 8.17
N ASN A 138 -3.31 -15.25 8.96
CA ASN A 138 -4.46 -15.24 9.86
C ASN A 138 -5.77 -14.98 9.06
N THR A 139 -6.91 -15.18 9.69
CA THR A 139 -8.23 -14.93 9.09
C THR A 139 -9.09 -14.15 10.06
N ILE A 140 -9.76 -13.13 9.58
CA ILE A 140 -10.74 -12.36 10.37
C ILE A 140 -11.99 -13.22 10.54
N THR A 141 -12.45 -13.43 11.78
CA THR A 141 -13.61 -14.28 12.10
C THR A 141 -14.81 -13.47 12.59
N GLU A 142 -14.59 -12.27 13.07
CA GLU A 142 -15.62 -11.38 13.61
C GLU A 142 -15.95 -10.25 12.62
N SER A 143 -17.10 -9.61 12.79
CA SER A 143 -17.49 -8.42 12.00
C SER A 143 -16.57 -7.22 12.25
N ILE A 144 -16.01 -7.14 13.45
CA ILE A 144 -14.99 -6.17 13.83
C ILE A 144 -13.80 -6.94 14.38
N ALA A 145 -12.62 -6.73 13.77
CA ALA A 145 -11.37 -7.27 14.27
C ALA A 145 -10.38 -6.13 14.51
N VAL A 146 -9.56 -6.28 15.53
CA VAL A 146 -8.62 -5.24 16.00
C VAL A 146 -7.21 -5.80 16.03
N ALA A 147 -6.30 -5.11 15.38
CA ALA A 147 -4.86 -5.29 15.53
C ALA A 147 -4.31 -4.10 16.33
N GLU A 148 -3.89 -4.35 17.56
CA GLU A 148 -3.32 -3.34 18.45
C GLU A 148 -1.81 -3.50 18.50
N ILE A 149 -1.08 -2.49 18.01
CA ILE A 149 0.38 -2.47 17.99
C ILE A 149 0.87 -1.78 19.26
N HIS A 150 1.49 -2.54 20.15
CA HIS A 150 2.02 -2.01 21.42
C HIS A 150 3.44 -1.47 21.27
N SER A 151 4.22 -2.05 20.36
CA SER A 151 5.57 -1.54 20.01
C SER A 151 6.01 -2.09 18.66
N GLY A 152 6.91 -1.38 18.01
CA GLY A 152 7.38 -1.69 16.66
C GLY A 152 6.34 -1.38 15.60
N SER A 153 6.45 -2.04 14.44
CA SER A 153 5.59 -1.80 13.29
C SER A 153 5.46 -3.00 12.39
N PHE A 154 4.43 -3.02 11.56
CA PHE A 154 4.14 -4.12 10.65
C PHE A 154 3.75 -3.61 9.26
N ILE A 155 4.02 -4.43 8.25
CA ILE A 155 3.32 -4.36 6.98
C ILE A 155 2.11 -5.30 7.05
N ALA A 156 0.92 -4.74 6.93
CA ALA A 156 -0.31 -5.51 6.79
C ALA A 156 -0.51 -5.90 5.32
N VAL A 157 -0.74 -7.19 5.06
CA VAL A 157 -1.12 -7.72 3.75
C VAL A 157 -2.52 -8.29 3.88
N VAL A 158 -3.48 -7.65 3.27
CA VAL A 158 -4.91 -7.96 3.38
C VAL A 158 -5.43 -8.48 2.05
N GLN A 159 -6.04 -9.67 2.07
CA GLN A 159 -6.69 -10.22 0.90
C GLN A 159 -7.85 -9.33 0.43
N ARG A 160 -7.98 -9.14 -0.87
CA ARG A 160 -9.12 -8.45 -1.49
C ARG A 160 -10.08 -9.48 -2.09
N ILE A 161 -11.37 -9.26 -1.91
CA ILE A 161 -12.42 -10.06 -2.58
C ILE A 161 -12.65 -9.45 -3.96
N LYS A 162 -12.76 -10.28 -4.99
CA LYS A 162 -12.93 -9.87 -6.40
C LYS A 162 -14.18 -9.03 -6.71
N GLU A 163 -15.07 -8.80 -5.77
CA GLU A 163 -16.31 -8.04 -6.00
C GLU A 163 -16.13 -6.53 -6.22
N ILE A 164 -14.90 -6.02 -6.24
CA ILE A 164 -14.62 -4.57 -6.25
C ILE A 164 -14.35 -4.00 -7.66
N SER A 165 -14.72 -4.66 -8.73
CA SER A 165 -14.86 -3.96 -10.02
C SER A 165 -15.97 -2.91 -10.02
N VAL A 166 -16.89 -2.94 -9.06
CA VAL A 166 -18.00 -1.98 -8.91
C VAL A 166 -17.63 -0.75 -8.08
N TRP A 167 -16.64 -0.83 -7.18
CA TRP A 167 -16.26 0.30 -6.31
C TRP A 167 -15.40 1.36 -7.00
N LEU A 168 -14.56 0.97 -7.95
CA LEU A 168 -13.77 1.94 -8.73
C LEU A 168 -14.65 2.85 -9.60
N ILE A 169 -15.88 2.47 -9.89
CA ILE A 169 -16.86 3.25 -10.65
C ILE A 169 -17.60 4.26 -9.75
N LYS A 170 -17.72 4.01 -8.45
CA LYS A 170 -18.43 4.90 -7.50
C LYS A 170 -17.57 5.98 -6.85
N LEU A 171 -16.25 5.91 -6.99
CA LEU A 171 -15.32 6.93 -6.48
C LEU A 171 -15.11 8.11 -7.46
N ASP A 172 -15.97 8.24 -8.47
CA ASP A 172 -15.82 9.19 -9.59
C ASP A 172 -15.87 10.69 -9.22
N ASN A 173 -16.02 11.04 -7.94
CA ASN A 173 -16.02 12.45 -7.54
C ASN A 173 -14.85 12.87 -6.62
N LYS A 174 -13.95 11.99 -6.21
CA LYS A 174 -12.82 12.37 -5.31
C LYS A 174 -11.47 11.67 -5.55
N VAL A 175 -11.37 10.72 -6.46
CA VAL A 175 -10.11 10.03 -6.75
C VAL A 175 -9.60 10.42 -8.12
N SER A 176 -8.53 11.18 -8.18
CA SER A 176 -7.76 11.37 -9.41
C SER A 176 -7.06 10.05 -9.71
N LYS A 177 -7.44 9.38 -10.81
CA LYS A 177 -6.72 8.22 -11.32
C LYS A 177 -5.29 8.64 -11.62
N ILE A 178 -4.34 8.08 -10.87
CA ILE A 178 -2.92 8.09 -11.22
C ILE A 178 -2.69 6.75 -11.91
N LEU A 179 -2.49 6.79 -13.23
CA LEU A 179 -2.05 5.67 -14.04
C LEU A 179 -0.54 5.75 -14.20
#